data_ac78d0f7a1780494961b51d32cac696c
#
_entry.id   ac78d0f7a1780494961b51d32cac696c
#
_cell.length_a   1.000
_cell.length_b   1.000
_cell.length_c   1.000
_cell.angle_alpha   90.00
_cell.angle_beta   90.00
_cell.angle_gamma   90.00
#
_symmetry.space_group_name_H-M   'P 1'
#
loop_
_entity.id
_entity.type
_entity.pdbx_description
1 polymer ?
#
loop_
_entity_poly.entity_id
_entity_poly.type
_entity_poly.pdbx_seq_one_letter_code
_entity_poly.pdbx_strand_id
1 'polypeptide(L)'
;MLLLPLFISFVKDISPAGNIGRQIANAHMESVRDDIQDSDNNYTRFICIAKDPVIYAGANRISLVIACDNKPGALYDILSKLAALGINMTKLESCPVTGRNFEFIFFLELEASVLEPGVLPMLEELERSCQNFQFLGNYAEV
;
A
#
# COMPACT_ATOMS: atom_id res chain seq x y z
N MET A 1 -2.95 22.45 10.23
CA MET A 1 -1.83 21.55 10.59
C MET A 1 -1.45 20.83 9.30
N LEU A 2 -0.38 21.26 8.65
CA LEU A 2 0.14 20.60 7.45
C LEU A 2 0.69 19.23 7.88
N LEU A 3 -0.04 18.18 7.58
CA LEU A 3 0.53 16.83 7.62
C LEU A 3 1.60 16.79 6.51
N LEU A 4 2.86 16.71 6.91
CA LEU A 4 3.94 16.43 5.98
C LEU A 4 3.64 15.08 5.31
N PRO A 5 3.76 14.97 3.99
CA PRO A 5 3.57 13.71 3.30
C PRO A 5 4.58 12.69 3.84
N LEU A 6 4.09 11.53 4.24
CA LEU A 6 4.91 10.40 4.63
C LEU A 6 4.86 9.37 3.50
N PHE A 7 6.00 8.80 3.14
CA PHE A 7 6.12 7.85 2.04
C PHE A 7 6.46 6.45 2.56
N ILE A 8 5.85 5.44 1.95
CA ILE A 8 6.19 4.04 2.23
C ILE A 8 7.52 3.74 1.55
N SER A 9 8.53 3.32 2.32
CA SER A 9 9.85 2.98 1.81
C SER A 9 10.11 1.49 1.74
N PHE A 10 9.38 0.71 2.55
CA PHE A 10 9.59 -0.73 2.65
C PHE A 10 8.38 -1.40 3.30
N VAL A 11 8.03 -2.60 2.85
CA VAL A 11 7.00 -3.44 3.47
C VAL A 11 7.56 -4.84 3.69
N LYS A 12 7.29 -5.40 4.86
CA LYS A 12 7.67 -6.77 5.20
C LYS A 12 6.55 -7.46 5.95
N ASP A 13 6.16 -8.62 5.47
CA ASP A 13 5.27 -9.51 6.15
C ASP A 13 6.07 -10.49 7.02
N ILE A 14 5.76 -10.52 8.31
CA ILE A 14 6.46 -11.38 9.27
C ILE A 14 5.44 -12.32 9.92
N SER A 15 5.73 -13.62 9.85
CA SER A 15 4.98 -14.61 10.60
C SER A 15 5.12 -14.37 12.13
N PRO A 16 4.06 -14.49 12.92
CA PRO A 16 4.09 -14.30 14.37
C PRO A 16 5.13 -15.15 15.10
N ALA A 17 5.35 -16.39 14.65
CA ALA A 17 6.30 -17.31 15.24
C ALA A 17 7.75 -16.78 15.28
N GLY A 18 8.15 -15.96 14.27
CA GLY A 18 9.50 -15.40 14.22
C GLY A 18 9.77 -14.26 15.20
N ASN A 19 8.72 -13.54 15.63
CA ASN A 19 8.86 -12.35 16.50
C ASN A 19 8.78 -12.69 18.00
N ILE A 20 7.94 -13.65 18.36
CA ILE A 20 7.71 -14.02 19.78
C ILE A 20 8.98 -14.62 20.38
N GLY A 21 9.69 -15.48 19.67
CA GLY A 21 10.91 -16.09 20.15
C GLY A 21 12.01 -15.11 20.54
N ARG A 22 12.17 -14.00 19.80
CA ARG A 22 13.15 -12.95 20.14
C ARG A 22 12.73 -12.12 21.36
N GLN A 23 11.45 -11.83 21.50
CA GLN A 23 10.94 -11.05 22.65
C GLN A 23 11.03 -11.85 23.96
N ILE A 24 10.72 -13.14 23.92
CA ILE A 24 10.83 -14.05 25.06
C ILE A 24 12.29 -14.15 25.53
N ALA A 25 13.24 -14.35 24.62
CA ALA A 25 14.67 -14.44 24.94
C ALA A 25 15.20 -13.17 25.62
N ASN A 26 14.74 -11.99 25.19
CA ASN A 26 15.17 -10.71 25.77
C ASN A 26 14.51 -10.40 27.11
N ALA A 27 13.35 -10.98 27.41
CA ALA A 27 12.57 -10.69 28.61
C ALA A 27 12.80 -11.67 29.77
N HIS A 28 13.68 -12.65 29.60
CA HIS A 28 13.93 -13.74 30.58
C HIS A 28 12.63 -14.49 30.96
N MET A 29 11.71 -14.62 30.01
CA MET A 29 10.46 -15.37 30.18
C MET A 29 10.59 -16.77 29.58
N GLU A 30 9.86 -17.71 30.13
CA GLU A 30 9.76 -19.08 29.61
C GLU A 30 8.44 -19.24 28.85
N SER A 31 8.49 -19.85 27.66
CA SER A 31 7.29 -20.18 26.90
C SER A 31 6.56 -21.35 27.57
N VAL A 32 5.33 -21.14 27.97
CA VAL A 32 4.46 -22.16 28.56
C VAL A 32 3.78 -23.00 27.48
N ARG A 33 3.48 -22.41 26.33
CA ARG A 33 2.84 -23.06 25.20
C ARG A 33 3.13 -22.28 23.93
N ASP A 34 3.56 -22.99 22.91
CA ASP A 34 3.78 -22.47 21.56
C ASP A 34 2.59 -22.86 20.64
N ASP A 35 2.54 -22.27 19.46
CA ASP A 35 1.55 -22.57 18.40
C ASP A 35 0.08 -22.50 18.87
N ILE A 36 -0.26 -21.39 19.53
CA ILE A 36 -1.62 -21.13 20.02
C ILE A 36 -2.52 -20.42 19.01
N GLN A 37 -2.02 -20.15 17.79
CA GLN A 37 -2.78 -19.53 16.72
C GLN A 37 -3.81 -20.50 16.13
N ASP A 38 -4.99 -19.97 15.76
CA ASP A 38 -6.05 -20.75 15.11
C ASP A 38 -5.77 -21.02 13.62
N SER A 39 -4.76 -20.36 13.03
CA SER A 39 -4.39 -20.49 11.62
C SER A 39 -2.90 -20.28 11.41
N ASP A 40 -2.29 -21.13 10.58
CA ASP A 40 -0.88 -21.02 10.17
C ASP A 40 -0.59 -19.84 9.26
N ASN A 41 -1.64 -19.21 8.69
CA ASN A 41 -1.55 -18.05 7.79
C ASN A 41 -1.74 -16.70 8.51
N ASN A 42 -1.26 -16.59 9.74
CA ASN A 42 -1.31 -15.35 10.49
C ASN A 42 -0.02 -14.54 10.25
N TYR A 43 -0.09 -13.51 9.42
CA TYR A 43 1.05 -12.63 9.12
C TYR A 43 0.80 -11.22 9.64
N THR A 44 1.83 -10.58 10.16
CA THR A 44 1.81 -9.16 10.50
C THR A 44 2.61 -8.39 9.46
N ARG A 45 1.94 -7.44 8.80
CA ARG A 45 2.57 -6.55 7.83
C ARG A 45 3.19 -5.35 8.53
N PHE A 46 4.48 -5.15 8.34
CA PHE A 46 5.22 -4.00 8.82
C PHE A 46 5.48 -3.04 7.66
N ILE A 47 5.14 -1.77 7.88
CA ILE A 47 5.35 -0.70 6.91
C ILE A 47 6.38 0.27 7.49
N CYS A 48 7.48 0.47 6.78
CA CYS A 48 8.42 1.53 7.09
C CYS A 48 8.03 2.78 6.33
N ILE A 49 7.87 3.89 7.03
CA ILE A 49 7.54 5.19 6.47
C ILE A 49 8.72 6.14 6.59
N ALA A 50 8.94 6.93 5.55
CA ALA A 50 9.98 7.94 5.48
C ALA A 50 9.36 9.32 5.22
N LYS A 51 10.08 10.37 5.60
CA LYS A 51 9.66 11.74 5.37
C LYS A 51 9.83 12.16 3.91
N ASP A 52 10.85 11.63 3.27
CA ASP A 52 11.17 11.91 1.87
C ASP A 52 10.93 10.66 1.02
N PRO A 53 10.44 10.79 -0.22
CA PRO A 53 10.26 9.65 -1.12
C PRO A 53 11.62 9.09 -1.51
N VAL A 54 11.84 7.81 -1.24
CA VAL A 54 13.04 7.09 -1.67
C VAL A 54 12.61 5.87 -2.46
N ILE A 55 13.10 5.74 -3.68
CA ILE A 55 12.84 4.61 -4.56
C ILE A 55 14.12 3.81 -4.67
N TYR A 56 14.09 2.58 -4.18
CA TYR A 56 15.24 1.67 -4.25
C TYR A 56 15.19 0.81 -5.51
N ALA A 57 16.34 0.40 -5.97
CA ALA A 57 16.44 -0.64 -7.00
C ALA A 57 15.75 -1.92 -6.49
N GLY A 58 14.87 -2.51 -7.31
CA GLY A 58 14.05 -3.65 -6.92
C GLY A 58 12.71 -3.29 -6.29
N ALA A 59 12.33 -2.00 -6.24
CA ALA A 59 10.96 -1.60 -5.91
C ALA A 59 9.98 -2.25 -6.88
N ASN A 60 8.98 -2.96 -6.34
CA ASN A 60 8.02 -3.78 -7.10
C ASN A 60 6.57 -3.53 -6.70
N ARG A 61 6.33 -2.58 -5.77
CA ARG A 61 5.01 -2.19 -5.31
C ARG A 61 4.86 -0.68 -5.33
N ILE A 62 3.68 -0.23 -5.76
CA ILE A 62 3.27 1.18 -5.69
C ILE A 62 2.02 1.27 -4.85
N SER A 63 2.00 2.18 -3.88
CA SER A 63 0.79 2.53 -3.13
C SER A 63 0.32 3.93 -3.47
N LEU A 64 -0.99 4.04 -3.70
CA LEU A 64 -1.67 5.28 -4.09
C LEU A 64 -2.91 5.50 -3.23
N VAL A 65 -3.24 6.75 -3.00
CA VAL A 65 -4.57 7.18 -2.57
C VAL A 65 -5.15 8.08 -3.65
N ILE A 66 -6.35 7.76 -4.09
CA ILE A 66 -7.05 8.52 -5.12
C ILE A 66 -8.48 8.83 -4.68
N ALA A 67 -8.99 9.97 -5.10
CA ALA A 67 -10.40 10.29 -5.06
C ALA A 67 -10.89 10.56 -6.48
N CYS A 68 -11.96 9.89 -6.87
CA CYS A 68 -12.59 10.10 -8.17
C CYS A 68 -14.02 10.58 -7.98
N ASP A 69 -14.59 11.12 -9.06
CA ASP A 69 -15.99 11.55 -9.08
C ASP A 69 -16.92 10.39 -8.71
N ASN A 70 -17.93 10.66 -7.91
CA ASN A 70 -18.98 9.67 -7.62
C ASN A 70 -19.97 9.60 -8.80
N LYS A 71 -19.52 9.02 -9.90
CA LYS A 71 -20.31 8.79 -11.11
C LYS A 71 -20.08 7.39 -11.67
N PRO A 72 -21.05 6.84 -12.40
CA PRO A 72 -20.85 5.56 -13.08
C PRO A 72 -19.63 5.58 -13.99
N GLY A 73 -18.79 4.56 -13.91
CA GLY A 73 -17.59 4.42 -14.75
C GLY A 73 -16.32 5.07 -14.21
N ALA A 74 -16.37 5.96 -13.21
CA ALA A 74 -15.17 6.67 -12.73
C ALA A 74 -14.05 5.73 -12.27
N LEU A 75 -14.37 4.70 -11.50
CA LEU A 75 -13.39 3.69 -11.09
C LEU A 75 -12.95 2.82 -12.28
N TYR A 76 -13.87 2.50 -13.20
CA TYR A 76 -13.52 1.74 -14.40
C TYR A 76 -12.47 2.46 -15.26
N ASP A 77 -12.57 3.77 -15.42
CA ASP A 77 -11.60 4.57 -16.19
C ASP A 77 -10.19 4.45 -15.59
N ILE A 78 -10.09 4.41 -14.26
CA ILE A 78 -8.82 4.19 -13.56
C ILE A 78 -8.29 2.78 -13.81
N LEU A 79 -9.15 1.78 -13.59
CA LEU A 79 -8.77 0.36 -13.74
C LEU A 79 -8.40 0.02 -15.19
N SER A 80 -9.03 0.65 -16.17
CA SER A 80 -8.73 0.43 -17.59
C SER A 80 -7.31 0.89 -17.96
N LYS A 81 -6.81 1.97 -17.34
CA LYS A 81 -5.43 2.46 -17.53
C LYS A 81 -4.41 1.47 -16.97
N LEU A 82 -4.67 0.91 -15.79
CA LEU A 82 -3.82 -0.14 -15.20
C LEU A 82 -3.80 -1.39 -16.09
N ALA A 83 -4.98 -1.83 -16.55
CA ALA A 83 -5.12 -2.99 -17.41
C ALA A 83 -4.40 -2.82 -18.75
N ALA A 84 -4.41 -1.62 -19.34
CA ALA A 84 -3.73 -1.34 -20.60
C ALA A 84 -2.21 -1.52 -20.52
N LEU A 85 -1.61 -1.37 -19.34
CA LEU A 85 -0.18 -1.63 -19.08
C LEU A 85 0.08 -3.03 -18.49
N GLY A 86 -0.96 -3.85 -18.32
CA GLY A 86 -0.85 -5.16 -17.69
C GLY A 86 -0.50 -5.12 -16.21
N ILE A 87 -0.73 -3.98 -15.54
CA ILE A 87 -0.43 -3.80 -14.12
C ILE A 87 -1.48 -4.53 -13.29
N ASN A 88 -1.02 -5.45 -12.44
CA ASN A 88 -1.86 -6.12 -11.47
C ASN A 88 -2.09 -5.24 -10.24
N MET A 89 -3.32 -5.27 -9.72
CA MET A 89 -3.69 -4.59 -8.48
C MET A 89 -3.87 -5.63 -7.36
N THR A 90 -3.07 -5.51 -6.30
CA THR A 90 -3.09 -6.46 -5.17
C THR A 90 -4.03 -6.00 -4.06
N LYS A 91 -4.34 -4.71 -4.00
CA LYS A 91 -5.27 -4.16 -3.01
C LYS A 91 -6.12 -3.05 -3.59
N LEU A 92 -7.40 -3.07 -3.26
CA LEU A 92 -8.35 -1.98 -3.47
C LEU A 92 -9.22 -1.86 -2.22
N GLU A 93 -9.12 -0.76 -1.54
CA GLU A 93 -9.90 -0.47 -0.34
C GLU A 93 -10.56 0.89 -0.47
N SER A 94 -11.86 0.97 -0.22
CA SER A 94 -12.60 2.23 -0.25
C SER A 94 -12.85 2.73 1.17
N CYS A 95 -12.58 4.01 1.39
CA CYS A 95 -12.86 4.67 2.65
C CYS A 95 -13.77 5.88 2.41
N PRO A 96 -14.87 6.02 3.17
CA PRO A 96 -15.72 7.20 3.09
C PRO A 96 -14.97 8.42 3.63
N VAL A 97 -15.16 9.58 2.98
CA VAL A 97 -14.60 10.84 3.47
C VAL A 97 -15.49 11.39 4.57
N THR A 98 -14.95 11.55 5.77
CA THR A 98 -15.69 12.10 6.92
C THR A 98 -16.13 13.53 6.64
N GLY A 99 -17.43 13.81 6.77
CA GLY A 99 -18.00 15.15 6.59
C GLY A 99 -18.34 15.52 5.15
N ARG A 100 -18.15 14.62 4.18
CA ARG A 100 -18.58 14.78 2.79
C ARG A 100 -19.43 13.60 2.38
N ASN A 101 -20.71 13.87 2.09
CA ASN A 101 -21.64 12.82 1.68
C ASN A 101 -21.27 12.32 0.28
N PHE A 102 -21.20 11.00 0.14
CA PHE A 102 -20.98 10.29 -1.13
C PHE A 102 -19.60 10.48 -1.79
N GLU A 103 -18.61 11.00 -1.08
CA GLU A 103 -17.23 11.00 -1.56
C GLU A 103 -16.46 9.81 -0.96
N PHE A 104 -15.75 9.09 -1.82
CA PHE A 104 -14.91 7.98 -1.44
C PHE A 104 -13.47 8.24 -1.87
N ILE A 105 -12.55 7.89 -1.01
CA ILE A 105 -11.15 7.72 -1.37
C ILE A 105 -10.85 6.24 -1.53
N PHE A 106 -10.01 5.92 -2.48
CA PHE A 106 -9.56 4.56 -2.75
C PHE A 106 -8.08 4.46 -2.43
N PHE A 107 -7.74 3.47 -1.63
CA PHE A 107 -6.38 3.04 -1.42
C PHE A 107 -6.09 1.88 -2.37
N LEU A 108 -5.03 2.01 -3.17
CA LEU A 108 -4.61 0.99 -4.12
C LEU A 108 -3.19 0.55 -3.86
N GLU A 109 -2.94 -0.74 -4.01
CA GLU A 109 -1.59 -1.30 -4.14
C GLU A 109 -1.44 -1.98 -5.50
N LEU A 110 -0.38 -1.63 -6.22
CA LEU A 110 -0.10 -2.08 -7.59
C LEU A 110 1.21 -2.87 -7.62
N GLU A 111 1.24 -3.94 -8.41
CA GLU A 111 2.46 -4.66 -8.77
C GLU A 111 3.16 -3.96 -9.92
N ALA A 112 3.94 -2.95 -9.59
CA ALA A 112 4.63 -2.14 -10.58
C ALA A 112 5.82 -1.40 -9.96
N SER A 113 6.68 -0.86 -10.82
CA SER A 113 7.72 0.08 -10.46
C SER A 113 7.63 1.33 -11.32
N VAL A 114 7.86 2.50 -10.73
CA VAL A 114 7.98 3.74 -11.51
C VAL A 114 9.17 3.73 -12.48
N LEU A 115 10.09 2.79 -12.30
CA LEU A 115 11.22 2.57 -13.20
C LEU A 115 10.83 1.78 -14.47
N GLU A 116 9.65 1.18 -14.49
CA GLU A 116 9.14 0.45 -15.65
C GLU A 116 8.59 1.40 -16.71
N PRO A 117 8.81 1.08 -18.00
CA PRO A 117 8.29 1.90 -19.09
C PRO A 117 6.76 2.07 -19.03
N GLY A 118 6.28 3.28 -19.16
CA GLY A 118 4.86 3.61 -19.20
C GLY A 118 4.21 3.83 -17.84
N VAL A 119 4.81 3.37 -16.74
CA VAL A 119 4.20 3.51 -15.39
C VAL A 119 4.16 4.97 -14.96
N LEU A 120 5.26 5.71 -15.08
CA LEU A 120 5.30 7.12 -14.67
C LEU A 120 4.32 7.99 -15.48
N PRO A 121 4.27 7.92 -16.82
CA PRO A 121 3.25 8.62 -17.59
C PRO A 121 1.81 8.28 -17.21
N MET A 122 1.53 7.02 -16.88
CA MET A 122 0.21 6.58 -16.42
C MET A 122 -0.13 7.21 -15.06
N LEU A 123 0.80 7.26 -14.11
CA LEU A 123 0.59 7.91 -12.81
C LEU A 123 0.31 9.42 -12.98
N GLU A 124 1.04 10.11 -13.86
CA GLU A 124 0.79 11.52 -14.21
C GLU A 124 -0.59 11.74 -14.85
N GLU A 125 -1.04 10.78 -15.65
CA GLU A 125 -2.38 10.84 -16.24
C GLU A 125 -3.46 10.62 -15.17
N LEU A 126 -3.26 9.70 -14.21
CA LEU A 126 -4.16 9.51 -13.09
C LEU A 126 -4.23 10.76 -12.21
N GLU A 127 -3.09 11.38 -11.90
CA GLU A 127 -3.04 12.63 -11.14
C GLU A 127 -3.87 13.74 -11.80
N ARG A 128 -3.78 13.88 -13.13
CA ARG A 128 -4.57 14.88 -13.88
C ARG A 128 -6.07 14.56 -13.96
N SER A 129 -6.45 13.30 -13.89
CA SER A 129 -7.84 12.84 -14.06
C SER A 129 -8.59 12.64 -12.75
N CYS A 130 -7.91 12.56 -11.61
CA CYS A 130 -8.52 12.39 -10.30
C CYS A 130 -8.70 13.73 -9.57
N GLN A 131 -9.73 13.86 -8.74
CA GLN A 131 -9.94 15.03 -7.89
C GLN A 131 -8.87 15.17 -6.81
N ASN A 132 -8.38 14.05 -6.33
CA ASN A 132 -7.26 13.98 -5.41
C ASN A 132 -6.41 12.76 -5.80
N PHE A 133 -5.11 12.96 -5.84
CA PHE A 133 -4.12 11.92 -6.10
C PHE A 133 -2.98 12.08 -5.11
N GLN A 134 -2.64 11.01 -4.44
CA GLN A 134 -1.51 10.98 -3.53
C GLN A 134 -0.67 9.73 -3.79
N PHE A 135 0.55 9.94 -4.22
CA PHE A 135 1.55 8.89 -4.31
C PHE A 135 2.11 8.63 -2.91
N LEU A 136 1.94 7.41 -2.38
CA LEU A 136 2.41 7.03 -1.05
C LEU A 136 3.79 6.40 -1.09
N GLY A 137 4.21 5.84 -2.22
CA GLY A 137 5.54 5.30 -2.38
C GLY A 137 5.64 4.22 -3.44
N ASN A 138 6.89 3.98 -3.88
CA ASN A 138 7.28 2.82 -4.67
C ASN A 138 8.37 2.08 -3.89
N TYR A 139 8.09 0.88 -3.45
CA TYR A 139 8.87 0.15 -2.45
C TYR A 139 9.02 -1.33 -2.82
N ALA A 140 9.93 -2.01 -2.13
CA ALA A 140 10.06 -3.45 -2.22
C ALA A 140 9.17 -4.11 -1.16
N GLU A 141 8.40 -5.11 -1.57
CA GLU A 141 7.74 -6.06 -0.69
C GLU A 141 8.61 -7.33 -0.62
N VAL A 142 9.02 -7.71 0.58
CA VAL A 142 9.91 -8.85 0.87
C VAL A 142 9.38 -9.72 1.99
#